data_696dee14100d56f41d73c9cdf15411ab
#
_entry.id   696dee14100d56f41d73c9cdf15411ab
#
_cell.length_a   1.000
_cell.length_b   1.000
_cell.length_c   1.000
_cell.angle_alpha   90.00
_cell.angle_beta   90.00
_cell.angle_gamma   90.00
#
_symmetry.space_group_name_H-M   'P 1'
#
loop_
_entity.id
_entity.type
_entity.pdbx_description
1 polymer ?
#
loop_
_entity_poly.entity_id
_entity_poly.type
_entity_poly.pdbx_seq_one_letter_code
_entity_poly.pdbx_strand_id
1 'polypeptide(L)'
;MTFTRHHSVWPKELPKTMTLPDTSVFTNLEISALRYPDHTAVIYYDAPMRYRQLLAEVEAMAGYLQAQGVEKGDRVLLYMQNSPQYVVSYYAILRADAVVIPVNPMNRAAELEHYIADTGSRVCLAGQELAGFILPMLDSTDLEQVVVASYNTYINKDTDLDL
;
A
#
# COMPACT_ATOMS: atom_id res chain seq x y z
N MET A 1 -16.64 19.68 -19.53
CA MET A 1 -16.48 19.36 -20.97
C MET A 1 -15.80 18.02 -21.07
N THR A 2 -16.44 17.03 -21.73
CA THR A 2 -15.85 15.73 -21.95
C THR A 2 -14.92 15.79 -23.15
N PHE A 3 -13.64 15.46 -22.96
CA PHE A 3 -12.67 15.44 -24.05
C PHE A 3 -12.88 14.19 -24.91
N THR A 4 -13.32 14.34 -26.15
CA THR A 4 -13.73 13.24 -27.05
C THR A 4 -12.91 13.12 -28.34
N ARG A 5 -11.86 13.93 -28.52
CA ARG A 5 -11.05 13.90 -29.78
C ARG A 5 -10.48 12.53 -30.12
N HIS A 6 -10.12 11.75 -29.09
CA HIS A 6 -9.59 10.38 -29.26
C HIS A 6 -10.66 9.41 -29.80
N HIS A 7 -11.94 9.71 -29.69
CA HIS A 7 -13.01 8.83 -30.21
C HIS A 7 -12.99 8.67 -31.74
N SER A 8 -12.35 9.57 -32.48
CA SER A 8 -12.21 9.44 -33.94
C SER A 8 -11.30 8.30 -34.36
N VAL A 9 -10.33 7.91 -33.48
CA VAL A 9 -9.37 6.82 -33.71
C VAL A 9 -9.65 5.61 -32.80
N TRP A 10 -10.74 5.67 -32.02
CA TRP A 10 -11.12 4.60 -31.08
C TRP A 10 -11.58 3.36 -31.87
N PRO A 11 -11.15 2.14 -31.50
CA PRO A 11 -11.63 0.91 -32.12
C PRO A 11 -13.16 0.80 -31.98
N LYS A 12 -13.81 0.43 -33.10
CA LYS A 12 -15.29 0.40 -33.15
C LYS A 12 -15.90 -0.66 -32.24
N GLU A 13 -15.15 -1.72 -31.97
CA GLU A 13 -15.52 -2.87 -31.15
C GLU A 13 -15.41 -2.62 -29.64
N LEU A 14 -14.75 -1.52 -29.24
CA LEU A 14 -14.57 -1.19 -27.84
C LEU A 14 -15.57 -0.13 -27.38
N PRO A 15 -16.12 -0.26 -26.17
CA PRO A 15 -17.00 0.75 -25.61
C PRO A 15 -16.22 2.06 -25.40
N LYS A 16 -16.86 3.20 -25.70
CA LYS A 16 -16.27 4.54 -25.50
C LYS A 16 -16.36 5.03 -24.06
N THR A 17 -17.11 4.34 -23.23
CA THR A 17 -17.29 4.62 -21.81
C THR A 17 -17.09 3.33 -21.03
N MET A 18 -16.63 3.47 -19.80
CA MET A 18 -16.48 2.35 -18.87
C MET A 18 -17.33 2.63 -17.63
N THR A 19 -18.14 1.65 -17.24
CA THR A 19 -18.81 1.67 -15.94
C THR A 19 -17.85 1.06 -14.93
N LEU A 20 -17.40 1.88 -14.00
CA LEU A 20 -16.55 1.42 -12.90
C LEU A 20 -17.41 0.80 -11.81
N PRO A 21 -16.99 -0.33 -11.22
CA PRO A 21 -17.66 -0.83 -10.02
C PRO A 21 -17.52 0.20 -8.89
N ASP A 22 -18.56 0.39 -8.12
CA ASP A 22 -18.57 1.23 -6.92
C ASP A 22 -18.04 0.43 -5.70
N THR A 23 -16.80 -0.03 -5.80
CA THR A 23 -16.13 -0.85 -4.80
C THR A 23 -14.69 -0.40 -4.59
N SER A 24 -14.16 -0.61 -3.38
CA SER A 24 -12.74 -0.42 -3.09
C SER A 24 -11.88 -1.46 -3.82
N VAL A 25 -10.64 -1.12 -4.13
CA VAL A 25 -9.65 -2.08 -4.65
C VAL A 25 -9.40 -3.22 -3.66
N PHE A 26 -9.57 -2.99 -2.35
CA PHE A 26 -9.53 -4.04 -1.32
C PHE A 26 -10.54 -5.18 -1.61
N THR A 27 -11.70 -4.88 -2.17
CA THR A 27 -12.71 -5.89 -2.53
C THR A 27 -12.17 -6.97 -3.48
N ASN A 28 -11.20 -6.63 -4.34
CA ASN A 28 -10.56 -7.62 -5.23
C ASN A 28 -9.73 -8.64 -4.44
N LEU A 29 -9.03 -8.20 -3.38
CA LEU A 29 -8.31 -9.10 -2.48
C LEU A 29 -9.29 -9.98 -1.70
N GLU A 30 -10.34 -9.38 -1.14
CA GLU A 30 -11.37 -10.10 -0.38
C GLU A 30 -12.02 -11.20 -1.23
N ILE A 31 -12.45 -10.90 -2.45
CA ILE A 31 -13.01 -11.89 -3.39
C ILE A 31 -11.99 -12.99 -3.70
N SER A 32 -10.74 -12.63 -3.94
CA SER A 32 -9.67 -13.59 -4.26
C SER A 32 -9.40 -14.53 -3.08
N ALA A 33 -9.36 -14.00 -1.87
CA ALA A 33 -9.15 -14.77 -0.65
C ALA A 33 -10.33 -15.72 -0.35
N LEU A 34 -11.57 -15.30 -0.64
CA LEU A 34 -12.75 -16.15 -0.51
C LEU A 34 -12.78 -17.28 -1.54
N ARG A 35 -12.37 -17.00 -2.79
CA ARG A 35 -12.40 -17.98 -3.87
C ARG A 35 -11.21 -18.96 -3.84
N TYR A 36 -10.04 -18.47 -3.46
CA TYR A 36 -8.76 -19.17 -3.58
C TYR A 36 -7.91 -19.07 -2.30
N PRO A 37 -8.46 -19.37 -1.10
CA PRO A 37 -7.79 -19.10 0.18
C PRO A 37 -6.42 -19.76 0.30
N ASP A 38 -6.25 -20.94 -0.30
CA ASP A 38 -5.03 -21.74 -0.23
C ASP A 38 -4.03 -21.50 -1.35
N HIS A 39 -4.40 -20.71 -2.38
CA HIS A 39 -3.48 -20.35 -3.44
C HIS A 39 -2.46 -19.34 -2.92
N THR A 40 -1.27 -19.39 -3.49
CA THR A 40 -0.20 -18.42 -3.21
C THR A 40 -0.57 -17.06 -3.80
N ALA A 41 -0.58 -16.03 -2.97
CA ALA A 41 -0.82 -14.64 -3.36
C ALA A 41 0.49 -13.89 -3.64
N VAL A 42 1.51 -14.13 -2.82
CA VAL A 42 2.83 -13.49 -2.90
C VAL A 42 3.91 -14.53 -2.68
N ILE A 43 5.03 -14.40 -3.37
CA ILE A 43 6.27 -15.15 -3.09
C ILE A 43 7.38 -14.12 -2.86
N TYR A 44 8.09 -14.24 -1.75
CA TYR A 44 9.19 -13.34 -1.40
C TYR A 44 10.33 -14.16 -0.79
N TYR A 45 11.50 -14.14 -1.41
CA TYR A 45 12.66 -14.96 -1.01
C TYR A 45 12.25 -16.41 -0.67
N ASP A 46 11.62 -17.07 -1.63
CA ASP A 46 11.11 -18.45 -1.56
C ASP A 46 10.07 -18.74 -0.46
N ALA A 47 9.61 -17.71 0.24
CA ALA A 47 8.52 -17.84 1.20
C ALA A 47 7.16 -17.50 0.52
N PRO A 48 6.25 -18.49 0.37
CA PRO A 48 4.93 -18.24 -0.17
C PRO A 48 3.99 -17.72 0.94
N MET A 49 3.26 -16.66 0.63
CA MET A 49 2.13 -16.17 1.42
C MET A 49 0.83 -16.54 0.71
N ARG A 50 -0.10 -17.22 1.37
CA ARG A 50 -1.40 -17.59 0.82
C ARG A 50 -2.40 -16.43 0.91
N TYR A 51 -3.43 -16.43 0.05
CA TYR A 51 -4.47 -15.40 0.09
C TYR A 51 -5.16 -15.27 1.44
N ARG A 52 -5.46 -16.40 2.13
CA ARG A 52 -6.06 -16.36 3.47
C ARG A 52 -5.16 -15.65 4.49
N GLN A 53 -3.84 -15.87 4.42
CA GLN A 53 -2.88 -15.25 5.30
C GLN A 53 -2.78 -13.75 4.99
N LEU A 54 -2.62 -13.40 3.71
CA LEU A 54 -2.58 -12.00 3.28
C LEU A 54 -3.81 -11.24 3.77
N LEU A 55 -5.02 -11.80 3.60
CA LEU A 55 -6.24 -11.15 4.06
C LEU A 55 -6.24 -10.96 5.58
N ALA A 56 -5.85 -11.98 6.35
CA ALA A 56 -5.80 -11.89 7.82
C ALA A 56 -4.82 -10.81 8.31
N GLU A 57 -3.66 -10.70 7.67
CA GLU A 57 -2.66 -9.69 8.02
C GLU A 57 -3.11 -8.27 7.61
N VAL A 58 -3.77 -8.14 6.46
CA VAL A 58 -4.38 -6.88 6.02
C VAL A 58 -5.46 -6.42 7.01
N GLU A 59 -6.34 -7.30 7.46
CA GLU A 59 -7.38 -6.97 8.46
C GLU A 59 -6.77 -6.56 9.80
N ALA A 60 -5.74 -7.28 10.27
CA ALA A 60 -5.05 -6.94 11.50
C ALA A 60 -4.37 -5.56 11.42
N MET A 61 -3.69 -5.28 10.31
CA MET A 61 -3.03 -3.99 10.10
C MET A 61 -4.03 -2.85 9.92
N ALA A 62 -5.15 -3.07 9.24
CA ALA A 62 -6.23 -2.09 9.11
C ALA A 62 -6.83 -1.75 10.48
N GLY A 63 -7.10 -2.77 11.31
CA GLY A 63 -7.56 -2.56 12.69
C GLY A 63 -6.56 -1.78 13.54
N TYR A 64 -5.26 -2.04 13.36
CA TYR A 64 -4.21 -1.25 14.02
C TYR A 64 -4.25 0.22 13.59
N LEU A 65 -4.30 0.51 12.27
CA LEU A 65 -4.38 1.88 11.77
C LEU A 65 -5.58 2.64 12.32
N GLN A 66 -6.76 2.00 12.35
CA GLN A 66 -7.97 2.58 12.94
C GLN A 66 -7.83 2.83 14.44
N ALA A 67 -7.19 1.92 15.17
CA ALA A 67 -6.90 2.10 16.60
C ALA A 67 -5.91 3.24 16.88
N GLN A 68 -5.06 3.57 15.91
CA GLN A 68 -4.16 4.73 15.95
C GLN A 68 -4.82 6.03 15.46
N GLY A 69 -6.13 6.03 15.21
CA GLY A 69 -6.89 7.21 14.84
C GLY A 69 -6.89 7.52 13.34
N VAL A 70 -6.53 6.57 12.47
CA VAL A 70 -6.71 6.74 11.02
C VAL A 70 -8.19 6.61 10.69
N GLU A 71 -8.74 7.65 10.08
CA GLU A 71 -10.13 7.76 9.69
C GLU A 71 -10.31 7.71 8.17
N LYS A 72 -11.56 7.55 7.74
CA LYS A 72 -11.91 7.54 6.32
C LYS A 72 -11.44 8.82 5.61
N GLY A 73 -10.67 8.64 4.53
CA GLY A 73 -10.14 9.72 3.72
C GLY A 73 -8.82 10.28 4.21
N ASP A 74 -8.29 9.83 5.34
CA ASP A 74 -6.94 10.16 5.77
C ASP A 74 -5.91 9.64 4.76
N ARG A 75 -4.83 10.38 4.56
CA ARG A 75 -3.74 10.00 3.68
C ARG A 75 -2.65 9.37 4.53
N VAL A 76 -2.23 8.17 4.12
CA VAL A 76 -1.16 7.42 4.78
C VAL A 76 -0.01 7.22 3.79
N LEU A 77 1.18 7.69 4.14
CA LEU A 77 2.38 7.49 3.34
C LEU A 77 2.79 6.02 3.40
N LEU A 78 3.11 5.45 2.23
CA LEU A 78 3.65 4.11 2.09
C LEU A 78 5.04 4.20 1.48
N TYR A 79 6.08 4.23 2.33
CA TYR A 79 7.47 4.47 1.98
C TYR A 79 8.33 3.23 2.27
N MET A 80 8.27 2.24 1.37
CA MET A 80 9.04 1.01 1.46
C MET A 80 9.26 0.34 0.11
N GLN A 81 10.21 -0.58 0.04
CA GLN A 81 10.46 -1.42 -1.13
C GLN A 81 9.34 -2.43 -1.35
N ASN A 82 9.28 -2.97 -2.59
CA ASN A 82 8.35 -4.05 -2.92
C ASN A 82 8.63 -5.27 -2.05
N SER A 83 7.65 -5.63 -1.23
CA SER A 83 7.74 -6.70 -0.24
C SER A 83 6.34 -7.16 0.15
N PRO A 84 6.17 -8.30 0.84
CA PRO A 84 4.89 -8.67 1.41
C PRO A 84 4.32 -7.59 2.34
N GLN A 85 5.18 -6.92 3.12
CA GLN A 85 4.81 -5.82 3.99
C GLN A 85 4.21 -4.64 3.21
N TYR A 86 4.77 -4.33 2.02
CA TYR A 86 4.20 -3.32 1.13
C TYR A 86 2.78 -3.70 0.70
N VAL A 87 2.58 -4.96 0.29
CA VAL A 87 1.26 -5.44 -0.16
C VAL A 87 0.25 -5.41 0.99
N VAL A 88 0.64 -5.92 2.17
CA VAL A 88 -0.19 -5.87 3.38
C VAL A 88 -0.57 -4.43 3.72
N SER A 89 0.41 -3.52 3.77
CA SER A 89 0.21 -2.11 4.10
C SER A 89 -0.70 -1.41 3.10
N TYR A 90 -0.49 -1.64 1.80
CA TYR A 90 -1.30 -1.06 0.74
C TYR A 90 -2.79 -1.40 0.90
N TYR A 91 -3.09 -2.70 1.04
CA TYR A 91 -4.47 -3.14 1.21
C TYR A 91 -5.05 -2.79 2.58
N ALA A 92 -4.22 -2.74 3.64
CA ALA A 92 -4.66 -2.33 4.97
C ALA A 92 -5.11 -0.86 5.02
N ILE A 93 -4.38 0.04 4.37
CA ILE A 93 -4.76 1.45 4.24
C ILE A 93 -6.11 1.56 3.53
N LEU A 94 -6.28 0.85 2.40
CA LEU A 94 -7.55 0.84 1.66
C LEU A 94 -8.70 0.21 2.47
N ARG A 95 -8.41 -0.82 3.28
CA ARG A 95 -9.39 -1.47 4.16
C ARG A 95 -9.83 -0.59 5.32
N ALA A 96 -8.95 0.32 5.76
CA ALA A 96 -9.27 1.36 6.74
C ALA A 96 -10.03 2.56 6.13
N ASP A 97 -10.48 2.47 4.87
CA ASP A 97 -11.09 3.56 4.10
C ASP A 97 -10.17 4.79 3.92
N ALA A 98 -8.88 4.63 4.14
CA ALA A 98 -7.88 5.68 3.98
C ALA A 98 -7.32 5.70 2.54
N VAL A 99 -6.54 6.74 2.23
CA VAL A 99 -5.91 6.97 0.93
C VAL A 99 -4.44 6.57 1.00
N VAL A 100 -4.01 5.66 0.14
CA VAL A 100 -2.60 5.28 0.02
C VAL A 100 -1.83 6.35 -0.73
N ILE A 101 -0.73 6.83 -0.16
CA ILE A 101 0.24 7.73 -0.82
C ILE A 101 1.54 6.94 -1.02
N PRO A 102 1.70 6.25 -2.16
CA PRO A 102 2.92 5.51 -2.45
C PRO A 102 4.09 6.46 -2.70
N VAL A 103 5.17 6.29 -1.94
CA VAL A 103 6.37 7.11 -2.04
C VAL A 103 7.53 6.28 -2.59
N ASN A 104 8.21 6.82 -3.60
CA ASN A 104 9.38 6.15 -4.16
C ASN A 104 10.47 6.00 -3.10
N PRO A 105 10.99 4.77 -2.84
CA PRO A 105 12.07 4.53 -1.88
C PRO A 105 13.36 5.32 -2.12
N MET A 106 13.56 5.85 -3.32
CA MET A 106 14.72 6.69 -3.66
C MET A 106 14.58 8.13 -3.17
N ASN A 107 13.38 8.57 -2.78
CA ASN A 107 13.14 9.93 -2.31
C ASN A 107 13.84 10.18 -0.96
N ARG A 108 14.20 11.43 -0.71
CA ARG A 108 14.94 11.86 0.48
C ARG A 108 14.18 13.01 1.17
N ALA A 109 14.82 13.67 2.12
CA ALA A 109 14.20 14.63 3.02
C ALA A 109 13.32 15.67 2.31
N ALA A 110 13.81 16.32 1.26
CA ALA A 110 13.08 17.41 0.59
C ALA A 110 11.78 16.91 -0.09
N GLU A 111 11.83 15.73 -0.72
CA GLU A 111 10.64 15.15 -1.33
C GLU A 111 9.66 14.63 -0.26
N LEU A 112 10.17 14.06 0.84
CA LEU A 112 9.35 13.59 1.96
C LEU A 112 8.60 14.74 2.64
N GLU A 113 9.29 15.83 2.93
CA GLU A 113 8.68 17.08 3.46
C GLU A 113 7.57 17.57 2.53
N HIS A 114 7.85 17.60 1.22
CA HIS A 114 6.86 18.03 0.22
C HIS A 114 5.61 17.14 0.23
N TYR A 115 5.79 15.81 0.22
CA TYR A 115 4.63 14.88 0.23
C TYR A 115 3.82 14.99 1.52
N ILE A 116 4.47 15.11 2.68
CA ILE A 116 3.79 15.26 3.95
C ILE A 116 2.96 16.55 3.94
N ALA A 117 3.56 17.68 3.53
CA ALA A 117 2.89 18.96 3.49
C ALA A 117 1.73 19.00 2.46
N ASP A 118 1.95 18.46 1.25
CA ASP A 118 0.95 18.48 0.17
C ASP A 118 -0.26 17.59 0.49
N THR A 119 -0.02 16.43 1.10
CA THR A 119 -1.09 15.46 1.42
C THR A 119 -1.71 15.67 2.79
N GLY A 120 -1.04 16.37 3.70
CA GLY A 120 -1.41 16.45 5.11
C GLY A 120 -1.38 15.08 5.80
N SER A 121 -0.45 14.21 5.40
CA SER A 121 -0.34 12.87 5.97
C SER A 121 0.24 12.93 7.37
N ARG A 122 -0.42 12.27 8.33
CA ARG A 122 0.03 12.18 9.73
C ARG A 122 0.67 10.83 10.06
N VAL A 123 0.47 9.82 9.21
CA VAL A 123 0.97 8.46 9.41
C VAL A 123 1.81 8.02 8.22
N CYS A 124 2.93 7.35 8.48
CA CYS A 124 3.77 6.72 7.47
C CYS A 124 4.06 5.25 7.83
N LEU A 125 3.91 4.36 6.86
CA LEU A 125 4.38 2.98 6.93
C LEU A 125 5.67 2.90 6.12
N ALA A 126 6.80 2.62 6.77
CA ALA A 126 8.13 2.70 6.16
C ALA A 126 8.89 1.38 6.25
N GLY A 127 9.72 1.09 5.27
CA GLY A 127 10.70 0.01 5.34
C GLY A 127 11.83 0.34 6.32
N GLN A 128 12.38 -0.68 6.98
CA GLN A 128 13.43 -0.52 7.99
C GLN A 128 14.67 0.24 7.46
N GLU A 129 15.06 0.01 6.21
CA GLU A 129 16.20 0.64 5.56
C GLU A 129 15.96 2.13 5.22
N LEU A 130 14.70 2.54 5.23
CA LEU A 130 14.27 3.90 4.93
C LEU A 130 13.93 4.70 6.20
N ALA A 131 13.90 4.04 7.36
CA ALA A 131 13.54 4.66 8.63
C ALA A 131 14.41 5.88 8.96
N GLY A 132 15.72 5.83 8.66
CA GLY A 132 16.65 6.94 8.89
C GLY A 132 16.30 8.22 8.10
N PHE A 133 15.53 8.13 7.02
CA PHE A 133 15.11 9.29 6.23
C PHE A 133 13.74 9.84 6.66
N ILE A 134 12.84 9.00 7.15
CA ILE A 134 11.48 9.43 7.51
C ILE A 134 11.35 9.81 8.98
N LEU A 135 12.06 9.15 9.89
CA LEU A 135 11.96 9.45 11.33
C LEU A 135 12.27 10.91 11.69
N PRO A 136 13.27 11.59 11.08
CA PRO A 136 13.50 13.01 11.34
C PRO A 136 12.32 13.92 10.98
N MET A 137 11.41 13.47 10.11
CA MET A 137 10.21 14.24 9.71
C MET A 137 9.21 14.40 10.85
N LEU A 138 9.24 13.52 11.87
CA LEU A 138 8.39 13.65 13.06
C LEU A 138 8.64 14.96 13.84
N ASP A 139 9.86 15.49 13.78
CA ASP A 139 10.23 16.71 14.50
C ASP A 139 10.03 17.99 13.67
N SER A 140 9.88 17.86 12.34
CA SER A 140 9.93 19.01 11.41
C SER A 140 8.67 19.18 10.54
N THR A 141 7.72 18.24 10.61
CA THR A 141 6.51 18.25 9.78
C THR A 141 5.27 17.88 10.60
N ASP A 142 4.10 17.80 9.94
CA ASP A 142 2.85 17.34 10.56
C ASP A 142 2.75 15.80 10.71
N LEU A 143 3.80 15.06 10.39
CA LEU A 143 3.86 13.62 10.58
C LEU A 143 3.88 13.30 12.08
N GLU A 144 2.94 12.50 12.54
CA GLU A 144 2.76 12.16 13.96
C GLU A 144 3.26 10.74 14.28
N GLN A 145 3.21 9.83 13.29
CA GLN A 145 3.51 8.42 13.52
C GLN A 145 4.24 7.79 12.34
N VAL A 146 5.26 7.00 12.65
CA VAL A 146 5.96 6.12 11.70
C VAL A 146 5.90 4.68 12.20
N VAL A 147 5.37 3.78 11.38
CA VAL A 147 5.41 2.34 11.62
C VAL A 147 6.50 1.74 10.74
N VAL A 148 7.48 1.10 11.33
CA VAL A 148 8.62 0.53 10.62
C VAL A 148 8.43 -0.96 10.40
N ALA A 149 8.46 -1.39 9.14
CA ALA A 149 8.35 -2.78 8.72
C ALA A 149 9.74 -3.41 8.57
N SER A 150 9.90 -4.62 9.11
CA SER A 150 11.10 -5.45 8.93
C SER A 150 10.85 -6.54 7.90
N TYR A 151 11.71 -6.66 6.89
CA TYR A 151 11.51 -7.59 5.76
C TYR A 151 11.79 -9.05 6.11
N ASN A 152 12.59 -9.32 7.14
CA ASN A 152 12.98 -10.67 7.53
C ASN A 152 11.82 -11.54 8.07
N THR A 153 10.67 -10.95 8.33
CA THR A 153 9.48 -11.68 8.84
C THR A 153 8.89 -12.65 7.81
N TYR A 154 9.05 -12.34 6.51
CA TYR A 154 8.47 -13.13 5.41
C TYR A 154 9.52 -13.75 4.49
N ILE A 155 10.71 -13.99 4.99
CA ILE A 155 11.80 -14.62 4.24
C ILE A 155 11.86 -16.10 4.60
N ASN A 156 12.05 -16.96 3.60
CA ASN A 156 12.46 -18.33 3.86
C ASN A 156 13.93 -18.34 4.29
N LYS A 157 14.21 -18.81 5.50
CA LYS A 157 15.57 -18.83 6.05
C LYS A 157 16.52 -19.80 5.32
N ASP A 158 15.96 -20.73 4.57
CA ASP A 158 16.70 -21.72 3.78
C ASP A 158 16.83 -21.29 2.30
N THR A 159 16.54 -20.04 1.97
CA THR A 159 16.69 -19.52 0.60
C THR A 159 18.16 -19.40 0.21
N ASP A 160 18.46 -19.76 -1.03
CA ASP A 160 19.79 -19.54 -1.66
C ASP A 160 19.92 -18.13 -2.27
N LEU A 161 18.91 -17.27 -2.14
CA LEU A 161 18.92 -15.91 -2.66
C LEU A 161 19.70 -14.98 -1.72
N ASP A 162 20.43 -14.01 -2.29
CA ASP A 162 21.13 -12.98 -1.54
C ASP A 162 20.11 -12.06 -0.83
N LEU A 163 20.28 -11.86 0.48
CA LEU A 163 19.42 -11.08 1.37
C LEU A 163 19.97 -9.67 1.63
#